data_197fc7c3b2630e546a5b7ad27d60e91f
#
_entry.id   197fc7c3b2630e546a5b7ad27d60e91f
#
_cell.length_a   1.000
_cell.length_b   1.000
_cell.length_c   1.000
_cell.angle_alpha   90.00
_cell.angle_beta   90.00
_cell.angle_gamma   90.00
#
_symmetry.space_group_name_H-M   'P 1'
#
loop_
_entity.id
_entity.type
_entity.pdbx_description
1 polymer ?
#
loop_
_entity_poly.entity_id
_entity_poly.type
_entity_poly.pdbx_seq_one_letter_code
_entity_poly.pdbx_strand_id
1 'polypeptide(L)'
;MNNFNELNIESKLKNSLKYSNFIKPTPIQAKAIPIALKGKDILGTAQTGTGKTLAFTIPLLNKLIINKNTKGLIVCPTRELASQIIDTITKLTINDIRIGSVLLIGGESMQRQLRQLNKRARIIVGTPGRINDHLKRNSLKLSNVDYLVLDETDRMLDMGFTPQIENILKFIPKIHQTLLFSATLPSNILKISEKYLRKPERISVGSLSTP
;
A
#
# COMPACT_ATOMS: atom_id res chain seq x y z
N MET A 1 13.59 -16.45 -3.81
CA MET A 1 13.71 -15.41 -4.86
C MET A 1 14.98 -14.61 -4.64
N ASN A 2 15.91 -14.69 -5.57
CA ASN A 2 17.21 -14.02 -5.48
C ASN A 2 17.31 -12.78 -6.37
N ASN A 3 16.38 -12.64 -7.31
CA ASN A 3 16.33 -11.52 -8.26
C ASN A 3 14.88 -11.24 -8.65
N PHE A 4 14.53 -9.96 -8.85
CA PHE A 4 13.20 -9.57 -9.31
C PHE A 4 12.85 -10.10 -10.70
N ASN A 5 13.84 -10.40 -11.55
CA ASN A 5 13.60 -11.02 -12.86
C ASN A 5 12.93 -12.40 -12.78
N GLU A 6 13.04 -13.09 -11.64
CA GLU A 6 12.39 -14.39 -11.40
C GLU A 6 10.87 -14.28 -11.20
N LEU A 7 10.36 -13.06 -10.93
CA LEU A 7 8.94 -12.83 -10.71
C LEU A 7 8.14 -13.00 -11.99
N ASN A 8 6.97 -13.63 -11.86
CA ASN A 8 5.98 -13.67 -12.93
C ASN A 8 5.12 -12.40 -12.90
N ILE A 9 5.67 -11.32 -13.42
CA ILE A 9 5.05 -9.99 -13.50
C ILE A 9 5.17 -9.44 -14.92
N GLU A 10 4.40 -8.40 -15.21
CA GLU A 10 4.41 -7.73 -16.51
C GLU A 10 5.80 -7.22 -16.89
N SER A 11 6.18 -7.39 -18.15
CA SER A 11 7.50 -7.02 -18.67
C SER A 11 7.84 -5.53 -18.47
N LYS A 12 6.85 -4.65 -18.60
CA LYS A 12 7.00 -3.21 -18.32
C LYS A 12 7.46 -2.95 -16.89
N LEU A 13 6.92 -3.71 -15.93
CA LEU A 13 7.29 -3.59 -14.53
C LEU A 13 8.69 -4.13 -14.28
N LYS A 14 9.06 -5.25 -14.90
CA LYS A 14 10.45 -5.77 -14.84
C LYS A 14 11.45 -4.74 -15.36
N ASN A 15 11.16 -4.13 -16.50
CA ASN A 15 12.01 -3.11 -17.08
C ASN A 15 12.14 -1.90 -16.15
N SER A 16 11.04 -1.45 -15.57
CA SER A 16 11.03 -0.32 -14.64
C SER A 16 11.87 -0.59 -13.39
N LEU A 17 11.77 -1.78 -12.81
CA LEU A 17 12.61 -2.20 -11.68
C LEU A 17 14.09 -2.16 -12.03
N LYS A 18 14.45 -2.66 -13.22
CA LYS A 18 15.83 -2.65 -13.71
C LYS A 18 16.35 -1.22 -13.91
N TYR A 19 15.58 -0.35 -14.55
CA TYR A 19 15.94 1.08 -14.74
C TYR A 19 16.13 1.81 -13.41
N SER A 20 15.36 1.44 -12.40
CA SER A 20 15.44 2.02 -11.06
C SER A 20 16.51 1.36 -10.17
N ASN A 21 17.34 0.47 -10.71
CA ASN A 21 18.36 -0.29 -10.00
C ASN A 21 17.82 -1.17 -8.85
N PHE A 22 16.57 -1.58 -8.93
CA PHE A 22 16.00 -2.59 -8.02
C PHE A 22 16.27 -3.98 -8.60
N ILE A 23 17.30 -4.66 -8.10
CA ILE A 23 17.75 -5.94 -8.65
C ILE A 23 17.50 -7.08 -7.68
N LYS A 24 18.00 -6.94 -6.46
CA LYS A 24 17.90 -7.98 -5.42
C LYS A 24 16.80 -7.63 -4.43
N PRO A 25 15.87 -8.55 -4.16
CA PRO A 25 14.85 -8.34 -3.14
C PRO A 25 15.43 -8.41 -1.73
N THR A 26 14.88 -7.60 -0.85
CA THR A 26 15.07 -7.75 0.60
C THR A 26 14.30 -8.96 1.13
N PRO A 27 14.57 -9.45 2.36
CA PRO A 27 13.85 -10.57 2.92
C PRO A 27 12.32 -10.40 2.95
N ILE A 28 11.81 -9.20 3.30
CA ILE A 28 10.37 -8.95 3.31
C ILE A 28 9.77 -8.98 1.90
N GLN A 29 10.49 -8.45 0.93
CA GLN A 29 10.07 -8.48 -0.48
C GLN A 29 10.02 -9.91 -1.01
N ALA A 30 11.04 -10.70 -0.74
CA ALA A 30 11.11 -12.10 -1.17
C ALA A 30 9.98 -12.95 -0.59
N LYS A 31 9.54 -12.67 0.63
CA LYS A 31 8.43 -13.37 1.28
C LYS A 31 7.06 -12.86 0.83
N ALA A 32 6.88 -11.54 0.79
CA ALA A 32 5.57 -10.92 0.57
C ALA A 32 5.13 -10.93 -0.90
N ILE A 33 6.03 -10.62 -1.83
CA ILE A 33 5.64 -10.42 -3.24
C ILE A 33 5.00 -11.66 -3.86
N PRO A 34 5.58 -12.87 -3.74
CA PRO A 34 4.95 -14.06 -4.32
C PRO A 34 3.55 -14.36 -3.77
N ILE A 35 3.33 -14.09 -2.48
CA ILE A 35 2.03 -14.28 -1.82
C ILE A 35 1.02 -13.25 -2.34
N ALA A 36 1.42 -11.98 -2.38
CA ALA A 36 0.56 -10.89 -2.84
C ALA A 36 0.19 -11.04 -4.32
N LEU A 37 1.09 -11.52 -5.18
CA LEU A 37 0.81 -11.78 -6.59
C LEU A 37 -0.26 -12.86 -6.79
N LYS A 38 -0.44 -13.76 -5.83
CA LYS A 38 -1.52 -14.76 -5.82
C LYS A 38 -2.87 -14.20 -5.35
N GLY A 39 -2.95 -12.91 -5.04
CA GLY A 39 -4.16 -12.26 -4.56
C GLY A 39 -4.48 -12.51 -3.09
N LYS A 40 -3.57 -13.07 -2.31
CA LYS A 40 -3.78 -13.36 -0.89
C LYS A 40 -3.56 -12.13 -0.02
N ASP A 41 -4.30 -12.06 1.09
CA ASP A 41 -4.07 -11.06 2.13
C ASP A 41 -2.80 -11.40 2.92
N ILE A 42 -2.13 -10.37 3.42
CA ILE A 42 -0.90 -10.50 4.21
C ILE A 42 -1.04 -9.75 5.53
N LEU A 43 -0.64 -10.40 6.61
CA LEU A 43 -0.31 -9.77 7.89
C LEU A 43 1.20 -9.85 8.07
N GLY A 44 1.88 -8.75 7.79
CA GLY A 44 3.35 -8.66 7.78
C GLY A 44 3.89 -7.94 9.01
N THR A 45 4.83 -8.59 9.71
CA THR A 45 5.60 -7.98 10.78
C THR A 45 6.98 -7.60 10.24
N ALA A 46 7.23 -6.31 10.12
CA ALA A 46 8.50 -5.78 9.63
C ALA A 46 8.72 -4.36 10.12
N GLN A 47 9.97 -4.06 10.46
CA GLN A 47 10.36 -2.71 10.89
C GLN A 47 10.55 -1.75 9.70
N THR A 48 10.64 -0.47 10.01
CA THR A 48 11.00 0.57 9.04
C THR A 48 12.38 0.28 8.42
N GLY A 49 12.52 0.55 7.12
CA GLY A 49 13.79 0.36 6.42
C GLY A 49 14.03 -1.06 5.90
N THR A 50 13.07 -1.98 6.02
CA THR A 50 13.19 -3.35 5.53
C THR A 50 12.82 -3.54 4.05
N GLY A 51 12.38 -2.48 3.38
CA GLY A 51 11.97 -2.52 1.97
C GLY A 51 10.49 -2.84 1.75
N LYS A 52 9.63 -2.62 2.75
CA LYS A 52 8.18 -2.87 2.65
C LYS A 52 7.52 -2.16 1.47
N THR A 53 7.98 -0.96 1.13
CA THR A 53 7.37 -0.17 0.05
C THR A 53 7.33 -0.92 -1.27
N LEU A 54 8.44 -1.52 -1.70
CA LEU A 54 8.43 -2.37 -2.90
C LEU A 54 7.63 -3.66 -2.70
N ALA A 55 7.62 -4.20 -1.49
CA ALA A 55 6.89 -5.42 -1.18
C ALA A 55 5.38 -5.29 -1.49
N PHE A 56 4.79 -4.13 -1.22
CA PHE A 56 3.37 -3.89 -1.56
C PHE A 56 3.17 -3.14 -2.88
N THR A 57 4.14 -2.36 -3.36
CA THR A 57 4.02 -1.60 -4.60
C THR A 57 4.14 -2.48 -5.85
N ILE A 58 5.05 -3.45 -5.86
CA ILE A 58 5.23 -4.33 -7.02
C ILE A 58 3.96 -5.13 -7.34
N PRO A 59 3.33 -5.84 -6.39
CA PRO A 59 2.07 -6.52 -6.66
C PRO A 59 0.94 -5.57 -7.06
N LEU A 60 0.88 -4.40 -6.45
CA LEU A 60 -0.10 -3.38 -6.80
C LEU A 60 0.04 -2.94 -8.26
N LEU A 61 1.24 -2.54 -8.67
CA LEU A 61 1.48 -2.10 -10.05
C LEU A 61 1.19 -3.21 -11.05
N ASN A 62 1.61 -4.44 -10.76
CA ASN A 62 1.31 -5.58 -11.63
C ASN A 62 -0.20 -5.76 -11.81
N LYS A 63 -0.96 -5.69 -10.72
CA LYS A 63 -2.42 -5.79 -10.75
C LYS A 63 -3.06 -4.68 -11.57
N LEU A 64 -2.60 -3.44 -11.40
CA LEU A 64 -3.13 -2.28 -12.12
C LEU A 64 -2.77 -2.26 -13.61
N ILE A 65 -1.64 -2.83 -13.98
CA ILE A 65 -1.26 -3.00 -15.40
C ILE A 65 -2.21 -3.99 -16.07
N ILE A 66 -2.49 -5.11 -15.43
CA ILE A 66 -3.36 -6.17 -15.96
C ILE A 66 -4.83 -5.71 -15.97
N ASN A 67 -5.30 -5.11 -14.89
CA ASN A 67 -6.70 -4.69 -14.76
C ASN A 67 -6.82 -3.16 -14.75
N LYS A 68 -7.31 -2.60 -15.84
CA LYS A 68 -7.41 -1.15 -16.03
C LYS A 68 -8.51 -0.47 -15.21
N ASN A 69 -9.44 -1.23 -14.65
CA ASN A 69 -10.61 -0.71 -13.95
C ASN A 69 -10.45 -0.64 -12.43
N THR A 70 -9.34 -1.13 -11.89
CA THR A 70 -9.11 -1.19 -10.46
C THR A 70 -8.23 -0.05 -9.97
N LYS A 71 -8.32 0.20 -8.66
CA LYS A 71 -7.51 1.18 -7.93
C LYS A 71 -6.84 0.54 -6.73
N GLY A 72 -5.74 1.15 -6.29
CA GLY A 72 -5.07 0.82 -5.04
C GLY A 72 -5.13 1.99 -4.06
N LEU A 73 -5.28 1.67 -2.78
CA LEU A 73 -5.21 2.62 -1.69
C LEU A 73 -4.13 2.20 -0.70
N ILE A 74 -3.26 3.14 -0.36
CA ILE A 74 -2.19 2.95 0.62
C ILE A 74 -2.40 3.98 1.72
N VAL A 75 -2.62 3.51 2.94
CA VAL A 75 -2.82 4.33 4.13
C VAL A 75 -1.63 4.19 5.05
N CYS A 76 -1.06 5.30 5.48
CA CYS A 76 0.10 5.34 6.36
C CYS A 76 -0.01 6.49 7.37
N PRO A 77 0.79 6.46 8.49
CA PRO A 77 0.57 7.37 9.60
C PRO A 77 1.04 8.81 9.36
N THR A 78 2.05 9.04 8.52
CA THR A 78 2.72 10.34 8.40
C THR A 78 2.81 10.84 6.97
N ARG A 79 2.88 12.17 6.85
CA ARG A 79 3.10 12.87 5.58
C ARG A 79 4.41 12.44 4.93
N GLU A 80 5.48 12.33 5.73
CA GLU A 80 6.82 11.96 5.27
C GLU A 80 6.82 10.56 4.66
N LEU A 81 6.19 9.59 5.33
CA LEU A 81 6.09 8.22 4.82
C LEU A 81 5.25 8.18 3.53
N ALA A 82 4.12 8.89 3.51
CA ALA A 82 3.29 8.98 2.32
C ALA A 82 4.05 9.56 1.12
N SER A 83 4.85 10.61 1.33
CA SER A 83 5.70 11.20 0.29
C SER A 83 6.76 10.23 -0.21
N GLN A 84 7.42 9.49 0.67
CA GLN A 84 8.41 8.47 0.31
C GLN A 84 7.78 7.34 -0.53
N ILE A 85 6.57 6.92 -0.19
CA ILE A 85 5.83 5.90 -0.94
C ILE A 85 5.50 6.42 -2.35
N ILE A 86 5.00 7.65 -2.47
CA ILE A 86 4.72 8.29 -3.77
C ILE A 86 5.99 8.41 -4.61
N ASP A 87 7.12 8.78 -4.02
CA ASP A 87 8.40 8.89 -4.75
C ASP A 87 8.82 7.54 -5.34
N THR A 88 8.67 6.46 -4.58
CA THR A 88 8.95 5.11 -5.06
C THR A 88 8.01 4.72 -6.21
N ILE A 89 6.72 4.97 -6.07
CA ILE A 89 5.73 4.71 -7.12
C ILE A 89 6.04 5.51 -8.38
N THR A 90 6.37 6.78 -8.24
CA THR A 90 6.73 7.67 -9.36
C THR A 90 7.94 7.16 -10.11
N LYS A 91 9.00 6.73 -9.41
CA LYS A 91 10.18 6.13 -10.05
C LYS A 91 9.82 4.91 -10.91
N LEU A 92 8.88 4.10 -10.45
CA LEU A 92 8.47 2.89 -11.18
C LEU A 92 7.48 3.17 -12.32
N THR A 93 6.81 4.31 -12.31
CA THR A 93 5.75 4.62 -13.30
C THR A 93 6.14 5.68 -14.33
N ILE A 94 7.34 6.25 -14.22
CA ILE A 94 7.75 7.41 -15.02
C ILE A 94 7.93 7.11 -16.52
N ASN A 95 8.28 5.88 -16.87
CA ASN A 95 8.59 5.51 -18.25
C ASN A 95 7.38 4.86 -18.96
N ASP A 96 7.32 3.54 -18.94
CA ASP A 96 6.36 2.76 -19.72
C ASP A 96 5.02 2.50 -19.01
N ILE A 97 4.97 2.77 -17.69
CA ILE A 97 3.79 2.51 -16.87
C ILE A 97 3.02 3.81 -16.67
N ARG A 98 1.93 3.96 -17.43
CA ARG A 98 1.07 5.16 -17.35
C ARG A 98 -0.04 4.99 -16.31
N ILE A 99 0.34 4.94 -15.04
CA ILE A 99 -0.59 4.86 -13.90
C ILE A 99 -0.40 6.09 -13.03
N GLY A 100 -1.43 6.92 -12.95
CA GLY A 100 -1.43 8.13 -12.14
C GLY A 100 -1.58 7.80 -10.65
N SER A 101 -0.90 8.56 -9.80
CA SER A 101 -1.01 8.52 -8.36
C SER A 101 -1.33 9.88 -7.78
N VAL A 102 -1.94 9.88 -6.59
CA VAL A 102 -2.25 11.11 -5.85
C VAL A 102 -1.84 10.95 -4.40
N LEU A 103 -1.28 12.04 -3.85
CA LEU A 103 -0.87 12.14 -2.45
C LEU A 103 -1.92 12.95 -1.67
N LEU A 104 -2.57 12.32 -0.69
CA LEU A 104 -3.60 12.92 0.15
C LEU A 104 -3.09 13.08 1.58
N ILE A 105 -2.47 14.21 1.86
CA ILE A 105 -1.91 14.55 3.18
C ILE A 105 -2.36 15.92 3.64
N GLY A 106 -2.42 16.10 4.96
CA GLY A 106 -2.66 17.41 5.58
C GLY A 106 -1.52 18.39 5.30
N GLY A 107 -1.79 19.69 5.41
CA GLY A 107 -0.81 20.73 5.12
C GLY A 107 -0.59 21.03 3.64
N GLU A 108 -1.10 20.19 2.76
CA GLU A 108 -1.13 20.43 1.31
C GLU A 108 -2.45 21.06 0.87
N SER A 109 -2.41 21.78 -0.25
CA SER A 109 -3.60 22.43 -0.80
C SER A 109 -4.69 21.43 -1.18
N MET A 110 -5.87 21.59 -0.59
CA MET A 110 -7.06 20.80 -0.91
C MET A 110 -7.40 20.91 -2.41
N GLN A 111 -7.33 22.09 -2.98
CA GLN A 111 -7.64 22.32 -4.40
C GLN A 111 -6.66 21.60 -5.33
N ARG A 112 -5.37 21.53 -4.96
CA ARG A 112 -4.39 20.77 -5.72
C ARG A 112 -4.72 19.28 -5.69
N GLN A 113 -5.08 18.75 -4.56
CA GLN A 113 -5.49 17.36 -4.40
C GLN A 113 -6.77 17.04 -5.20
N LEU A 114 -7.76 17.93 -5.19
CA LEU A 114 -8.97 17.80 -5.99
C LEU A 114 -8.66 17.74 -7.49
N ARG A 115 -7.77 18.61 -7.97
CA ARG A 115 -7.34 18.57 -9.38
C ARG A 115 -6.65 17.26 -9.76
N GLN A 116 -5.82 16.71 -8.86
CA GLN A 116 -5.15 15.43 -9.09
C GLN A 116 -6.15 14.26 -9.09
N LEU A 117 -7.11 14.25 -8.18
CA LEU A 117 -8.18 13.25 -8.15
C LEU A 117 -9.02 13.27 -9.44
N ASN A 118 -9.32 14.46 -9.97
CA ASN A 118 -10.05 14.63 -11.23
C ASN A 118 -9.28 14.10 -12.46
N LYS A 119 -7.95 13.96 -12.37
CA LYS A 119 -7.13 13.34 -13.42
C LYS A 119 -7.19 11.80 -13.42
N ARG A 120 -8.12 11.22 -12.68
CA ARG A 120 -8.36 9.78 -12.60
C ARG A 120 -7.14 8.99 -12.08
N ALA A 121 -6.51 9.47 -11.02
CA ALA A 121 -5.46 8.73 -10.33
C ALA A 121 -5.98 7.35 -9.91
N ARG A 122 -5.17 6.32 -10.15
CA ARG A 122 -5.51 4.93 -9.83
C ARG A 122 -4.80 4.41 -8.58
N ILE A 123 -3.79 5.13 -8.11
CA ILE A 123 -3.12 4.86 -6.84
C ILE A 123 -3.33 6.07 -5.93
N ILE A 124 -3.90 5.82 -4.77
CA ILE A 124 -4.12 6.83 -3.74
C ILE A 124 -3.22 6.49 -2.56
N VAL A 125 -2.38 7.44 -2.17
CA VAL A 125 -1.53 7.32 -0.98
C VAL A 125 -1.86 8.47 -0.05
N GLY A 126 -2.12 8.18 1.22
CA GLY A 126 -2.43 9.25 2.14
C GLY A 126 -2.44 8.86 3.61
N THR A 127 -2.66 9.88 4.43
CA THR A 127 -2.86 9.74 5.87
C THR A 127 -4.36 9.67 6.19
N PRO A 128 -4.76 8.99 7.28
CA PRO A 128 -6.17 8.70 7.56
C PRO A 128 -7.07 9.94 7.63
N GLY A 129 -6.61 11.01 8.25
CA GLY A 129 -7.40 12.24 8.40
C GLY A 129 -7.75 12.90 7.08
N ARG A 130 -6.76 13.09 6.19
CA ARG A 130 -6.98 13.75 4.89
C ARG A 130 -7.77 12.86 3.93
N ILE A 131 -7.59 11.55 3.97
CA ILE A 131 -8.43 10.61 3.20
C ILE A 131 -9.89 10.76 3.62
N ASN A 132 -10.17 10.78 4.93
CA ASN A 132 -11.53 11.00 5.44
C ASN A 132 -12.12 12.35 5.04
N ASP A 133 -11.33 13.42 5.01
CA ASP A 133 -11.79 14.74 4.55
C ASP A 133 -12.29 14.66 3.09
N HIS A 134 -11.55 13.97 2.23
CA HIS A 134 -11.96 13.76 0.84
C HIS A 134 -13.20 12.86 0.72
N LEU A 135 -13.33 11.84 1.56
CA LEU A 135 -14.54 10.98 1.59
C LEU A 135 -15.76 11.79 2.01
N LYS A 136 -15.66 12.61 3.05
CA LYS A 136 -16.76 13.51 3.49
C LYS A 136 -17.19 14.52 2.43
N ARG A 137 -16.25 14.98 1.61
CA ARG A 137 -16.52 15.91 0.50
C ARG A 137 -17.01 15.24 -0.77
N ASN A 138 -17.12 13.90 -0.78
CA ASN A 138 -17.40 13.10 -1.98
C ASN A 138 -16.41 13.32 -3.14
N SER A 139 -15.23 13.85 -2.85
CA SER A 139 -14.16 14.08 -3.84
C SER A 139 -13.30 12.85 -4.08
N LEU A 140 -13.34 11.89 -3.18
CA LEU A 140 -12.65 10.60 -3.30
C LEU A 140 -13.68 9.47 -3.31
N LYS A 141 -13.59 8.60 -4.31
CA LYS A 141 -14.42 7.39 -4.42
C LYS A 141 -13.55 6.15 -4.38
N LEU A 142 -13.89 5.22 -3.49
CA LEU A 142 -13.13 4.00 -3.23
C LEU A 142 -13.85 2.74 -3.75
N SER A 143 -14.94 2.89 -4.50
CA SER A 143 -15.75 1.76 -5.00
C SER A 143 -15.00 0.82 -5.94
N ASN A 144 -13.94 1.27 -6.57
CA ASN A 144 -13.10 0.46 -7.48
C ASN A 144 -11.77 0.04 -6.84
N VAL A 145 -11.60 0.26 -5.53
CA VAL A 145 -10.40 -0.20 -4.81
C VAL A 145 -10.52 -1.69 -4.55
N ASP A 146 -9.59 -2.46 -5.09
CA ASP A 146 -9.48 -3.89 -4.83
C ASP A 146 -8.15 -4.30 -4.20
N TYR A 147 -7.28 -3.33 -3.94
CA TYR A 147 -6.00 -3.51 -3.27
C TYR A 147 -5.79 -2.42 -2.23
N LEU A 148 -5.73 -2.84 -0.96
CA LEU A 148 -5.53 -1.95 0.18
C LEU A 148 -4.23 -2.30 0.90
N VAL A 149 -3.45 -1.28 1.23
CA VAL A 149 -2.29 -1.39 2.11
C VAL A 149 -2.49 -0.52 3.34
N LEU A 150 -2.32 -1.12 4.51
CA LEU A 150 -2.19 -0.40 5.77
C LEU A 150 -0.74 -0.55 6.23
N ASP A 151 0.05 0.52 6.15
CA ASP A 151 1.46 0.51 6.52
C ASP A 151 1.69 1.22 7.85
N GLU A 152 2.61 0.69 8.65
CA GLU A 152 2.86 1.14 10.02
C GLU A 152 1.57 1.23 10.85
N THR A 153 0.77 0.17 10.81
CA THR A 153 -0.58 0.17 11.40
C THR A 153 -0.57 0.35 12.90
N ASP A 154 0.37 -0.23 13.63
CA ASP A 154 0.55 -0.01 15.07
C ASP A 154 0.72 1.48 15.38
N ARG A 155 1.53 2.18 14.62
CA ARG A 155 1.73 3.62 14.77
C ARG A 155 0.45 4.41 14.50
N MET A 156 -0.33 4.05 13.48
CA MET A 156 -1.62 4.69 13.23
C MET A 156 -2.58 4.51 14.41
N LEU A 157 -2.63 3.33 15.01
CA LEU A 157 -3.48 3.08 16.18
C LEU A 157 -3.01 3.85 17.40
N ASP A 158 -1.69 3.92 17.64
CA ASP A 158 -1.11 4.70 18.74
C ASP A 158 -1.40 6.21 18.61
N MET A 159 -1.50 6.70 17.38
CA MET A 159 -1.89 8.08 17.07
C MET A 159 -3.42 8.33 17.17
N GLY A 160 -4.22 7.32 17.49
CA GLY A 160 -5.66 7.42 17.63
C GLY A 160 -6.45 7.39 16.31
N PHE A 161 -5.87 6.87 15.24
CA PHE A 161 -6.53 6.82 13.91
C PHE A 161 -7.47 5.63 13.71
N THR A 162 -7.74 4.84 14.72
CA THR A 162 -8.66 3.68 14.60
C THR A 162 -10.02 4.06 13.99
N PRO A 163 -10.73 5.11 14.47
CA PRO A 163 -12.01 5.49 13.87
C PRO A 163 -11.90 5.88 12.40
N GLN A 164 -10.85 6.60 12.03
CA GLN A 164 -10.62 7.04 10.65
C GLN A 164 -10.34 5.86 9.72
N ILE A 165 -9.52 4.90 10.16
CA ILE A 165 -9.23 3.67 9.41
C ILE A 165 -10.52 2.87 9.23
N GLU A 166 -11.29 2.65 10.28
CA GLU A 166 -12.55 1.91 10.19
C GLU A 166 -13.57 2.60 9.27
N ASN A 167 -13.61 3.93 9.28
CA ASN A 167 -14.45 4.67 8.35
C ASN A 167 -14.03 4.49 6.90
N ILE A 168 -12.73 4.56 6.61
CA ILE A 168 -12.19 4.30 5.25
C ILE A 168 -12.62 2.92 4.76
N LEU A 169 -12.49 1.90 5.60
CA LEU A 169 -12.81 0.52 5.26
C LEU A 169 -14.29 0.32 4.87
N LYS A 170 -15.20 1.14 5.38
CA LYS A 170 -16.63 1.10 4.99
C LYS A 170 -16.87 1.50 3.53
N PHE A 171 -15.98 2.28 2.93
CA PHE A 171 -16.10 2.74 1.54
C PHE A 171 -15.43 1.82 0.52
N ILE A 172 -14.69 0.82 0.99
CA ILE A 172 -14.02 -0.15 0.12
C ILE A 172 -14.93 -1.35 -0.12
N PRO A 173 -14.99 -1.92 -1.33
CA PRO A 173 -15.76 -3.14 -1.59
C PRO A 173 -15.40 -4.26 -0.63
N LYS A 174 -16.38 -5.08 -0.25
CA LYS A 174 -16.16 -6.22 0.66
C LYS A 174 -15.11 -7.21 0.13
N ILE A 175 -15.05 -7.37 -1.18
CA ILE A 175 -14.06 -8.22 -1.85
C ILE A 175 -12.92 -7.33 -2.33
N HIS A 176 -11.81 -7.38 -1.64
CA HIS A 176 -10.56 -6.73 -2.01
C HIS A 176 -9.40 -7.46 -1.34
N GLN A 177 -8.19 -7.21 -1.80
CA GLN A 177 -6.97 -7.73 -1.18
C GLN A 177 -6.42 -6.71 -0.20
N THR A 178 -6.01 -7.16 1.00
CA THR A 178 -5.42 -6.29 2.02
C THR A 178 -4.04 -6.80 2.44
N LEU A 179 -3.06 -5.90 2.41
CA LEU A 179 -1.75 -6.07 3.02
C LEU A 179 -1.65 -5.15 4.23
N LEU A 180 -1.53 -5.72 5.41
CA LEU A 180 -1.33 -4.98 6.66
C LEU A 180 0.09 -5.21 7.16
N PHE A 181 0.85 -4.14 7.31
CA PHE A 181 2.19 -4.14 7.88
C PHE A 181 2.24 -3.40 9.22
N SER A 182 2.95 -3.98 10.16
CA SER A 182 3.12 -3.43 11.50
C SER A 182 4.47 -3.87 12.07
N ALA A 183 5.12 -3.04 12.87
CA ALA A 183 6.35 -3.45 13.54
C ALA A 183 6.06 -4.39 14.72
N THR A 184 4.88 -4.27 15.33
CA THR A 184 4.42 -5.05 16.46
C THR A 184 3.02 -5.61 16.20
N LEU A 185 2.63 -6.65 16.93
CA LEU A 185 1.30 -7.28 16.83
C LEU A 185 0.56 -7.27 18.17
N PRO A 186 0.25 -6.10 18.74
CA PRO A 186 -0.59 -6.02 19.93
C PRO A 186 -2.04 -6.46 19.62
N SER A 187 -2.82 -6.69 20.66
CA SER A 187 -4.17 -7.24 20.55
C SER A 187 -5.11 -6.42 19.64
N ASN A 188 -4.96 -5.10 19.62
CA ASN A 188 -5.75 -4.22 18.76
C ASN A 188 -5.43 -4.40 17.27
N ILE A 189 -4.17 -4.65 16.90
CA ILE A 189 -3.77 -4.99 15.53
C ILE A 189 -4.36 -6.35 15.13
N LEU A 190 -4.26 -7.34 16.00
CA LEU A 190 -4.84 -8.66 15.74
C LEU A 190 -6.36 -8.60 15.54
N LYS A 191 -7.07 -7.79 16.33
CA LYS A 191 -8.52 -7.55 16.13
C LYS A 191 -8.85 -6.95 14.78
N ILE A 192 -8.08 -5.96 14.32
CA ILE A 192 -8.25 -5.37 12.99
C ILE A 192 -7.99 -6.43 11.91
N SER A 193 -6.93 -7.20 12.05
CA SER A 193 -6.62 -8.28 11.12
C SER A 193 -7.76 -9.30 11.03
N GLU A 194 -8.28 -9.77 12.15
CA GLU A 194 -9.40 -10.71 12.17
C GLU A 194 -10.67 -10.14 11.54
N LYS A 195 -10.95 -8.86 11.74
CA LYS A 195 -12.17 -8.21 11.26
C LYS A 195 -12.13 -7.91 9.75
N TYR A 196 -10.97 -7.52 9.22
CA TYR A 196 -10.88 -6.95 7.87
C TYR A 196 -10.04 -7.75 6.87
N LEU A 197 -9.14 -8.63 7.31
CA LEU A 197 -8.36 -9.48 6.43
C LEU A 197 -9.02 -10.86 6.27
N ARG A 198 -8.87 -11.44 5.08
CA ARG A 198 -9.41 -12.76 4.77
C ARG A 198 -8.29 -13.79 4.76
N LYS A 199 -8.29 -14.68 5.78
CA LYS A 199 -7.30 -15.76 5.91
C LYS A 199 -5.89 -15.29 5.55
N PRO A 200 -5.35 -14.24 6.20
CA PRO A 200 -4.09 -13.65 5.79
C PRO A 200 -2.94 -14.63 6.01
N GLU A 201 -1.99 -14.61 5.08
CA GLU A 201 -0.69 -15.23 5.30
C GLU A 201 0.11 -14.35 6.26
N ARG A 202 0.61 -14.95 7.34
CA ARG A 202 1.49 -14.26 8.29
C ARG A 202 2.93 -14.37 7.82
N ILE A 203 3.59 -13.24 7.69
CA ILE A 203 5.01 -13.16 7.40
C ILE A 203 5.71 -12.27 8.42
N SER A 204 6.93 -12.61 8.76
CA SER A 204 7.77 -11.84 9.69
C SER A 204 9.19 -11.73 9.17
N VAL A 205 9.76 -10.53 9.30
CA VAL A 205 11.14 -10.23 8.99
C VAL A 205 11.71 -9.30 10.06
N GLY A 206 12.85 -9.66 10.58
CA GLY A 206 13.54 -9.00 11.68
C GLY A 206 13.84 -10.00 12.78
N SER A 207 14.96 -9.83 13.49
CA SER A 207 15.30 -10.66 14.63
C SER A 207 14.21 -10.50 15.68
N LEU A 208 13.48 -11.55 15.97
CA LEU A 208 13.06 -11.78 17.33
C LEU A 208 14.36 -11.94 18.11
N SER A 209 14.93 -10.84 18.59
CA SER A 209 15.82 -10.92 19.73
C SER A 209 14.94 -11.37 20.89
N THR A 210 14.83 -12.66 21.05
CA THR A 210 14.43 -13.24 22.33
C THR A 210 15.43 -12.77 23.38
N PRO A 211 14.96 -12.29 24.51
CA PRO A 211 15.84 -11.97 25.65
C PRO A 211 16.56 -13.21 26.15
#